data_99b125aadc23d023bb909592a346ba85
#
_entry.id   99b125aadc23d023bb909592a346ba85
#
_cell.length_a   1.000
_cell.length_b   1.000
_cell.length_c   1.000
_cell.angle_alpha   90.00
_cell.angle_beta   90.00
_cell.angle_gamma   90.00
#
_symmetry.space_group_name_H-M   'P 1'
#
loop_
_entity.id
_entity.type
_entity.pdbx_description
1 polymer ?
#
loop_
_entity_poly.entity_id
_entity_poly.type
_entity_poly.pdbx_seq_one_letter_code
_entity_poly.pdbx_strand_id
1 'polypeptide(L)'
;MNKILKKLEQFGIVPVVVLEDDKDAALLAKALCDGGLACAEVTFRTAAAEESIRIMSEKFPEMVVGAGTVLTVEQVDRAVKAGAQFIVSPGFNPVVVKYCIDHEIPITPGVVTPSEMEQAIAMGLEVV
;
A
#
# COMPACT_ATOMS: atom_id res chain seq x y z
N MET A 1 14.28 -6.65 -6.69
CA MET A 1 12.85 -6.31 -6.38
C MET A 1 12.41 -6.97 -5.08
N ASN A 2 11.76 -6.23 -4.23
CA ASN A 2 11.21 -6.68 -2.95
C ASN A 2 10.19 -7.83 -3.15
N LYS A 3 10.10 -8.76 -2.18
CA LYS A 3 9.19 -9.94 -2.27
C LYS A 3 7.71 -9.54 -2.37
N ILE A 4 7.31 -8.45 -1.73
CA ILE A 4 5.92 -7.94 -1.78
C ILE A 4 5.63 -7.40 -3.18
N LEU A 5 6.52 -6.58 -3.74
CA LEU A 5 6.37 -6.05 -5.09
C LEU A 5 6.30 -7.17 -6.15
N LYS A 6 7.08 -8.25 -5.97
CA LYS A 6 6.98 -9.45 -6.85
C LYS A 6 5.62 -10.15 -6.74
N LYS A 7 5.02 -10.21 -5.55
CA LYS A 7 3.67 -10.76 -5.39
C LYS A 7 2.63 -9.87 -6.10
N LEU A 8 2.75 -8.54 -5.96
CA LEU A 8 1.85 -7.61 -6.64
C LEU A 8 1.96 -7.74 -8.18
N GLU A 9 3.18 -7.90 -8.70
CA GLU A 9 3.42 -8.17 -10.12
C GLU A 9 2.69 -9.44 -10.60
N GLN A 10 2.68 -10.50 -9.80
CA GLN A 10 2.00 -11.75 -10.13
C GLN A 10 0.48 -11.60 -10.17
N PHE A 11 -0.11 -10.75 -9.34
CA PHE A 11 -1.54 -10.44 -9.40
C PHE A 11 -1.90 -9.62 -10.65
N GLY A 12 -0.99 -8.76 -11.11
CA GLY A 12 -1.18 -7.88 -12.26
C GLY A 12 -2.16 -6.74 -12.05
N ILE A 13 -2.99 -6.80 -11.02
CA ILE A 13 -3.98 -5.78 -10.64
C ILE A 13 -3.94 -5.63 -9.12
N VAL A 14 -3.97 -4.40 -8.64
CA VAL A 14 -4.13 -4.08 -7.22
C VAL A 14 -5.40 -3.24 -7.04
N PRO A 15 -6.46 -3.78 -6.41
CA PRO A 15 -7.66 -2.99 -6.15
C PRO A 15 -7.38 -1.82 -5.23
N VAL A 16 -7.79 -0.62 -5.64
CA VAL A 16 -7.78 0.59 -4.82
C VAL A 16 -9.09 0.65 -4.06
N VAL A 17 -9.02 0.54 -2.74
CA VAL A 17 -10.17 0.35 -1.86
C VAL A 17 -10.40 1.60 -1.01
N VAL A 18 -11.63 2.10 -1.02
CA VAL A 18 -12.12 3.12 -0.10
C VAL A 18 -13.22 2.50 0.77
N LEU A 19 -13.00 2.42 2.07
CA LEU A 19 -13.99 1.92 3.02
C LEU A 19 -14.41 3.04 3.97
N GLU A 20 -15.70 3.29 4.03
CA GLU A 20 -16.30 4.26 4.97
C GLU A 20 -16.55 3.64 6.34
N ASP A 21 -16.76 2.32 6.40
CA ASP A 21 -16.95 1.55 7.63
C ASP A 21 -16.01 0.34 7.64
N ASP A 22 -15.26 0.17 8.70
CA ASP A 22 -14.34 -0.96 8.87
C ASP A 22 -15.03 -2.33 9.00
N LYS A 23 -16.34 -2.34 9.28
CA LYS A 23 -17.17 -3.55 9.29
C LYS A 23 -17.23 -4.25 7.93
N ASP A 24 -17.03 -3.51 6.85
CA ASP A 24 -17.03 -4.07 5.50
C ASP A 24 -15.68 -4.71 5.12
N ALA A 25 -14.62 -4.44 5.89
CA ALA A 25 -13.26 -4.88 5.57
C ALA A 25 -13.13 -6.40 5.46
N ALA A 26 -13.68 -7.15 6.41
CA ALA A 26 -13.58 -8.62 6.41
C ALA A 26 -14.38 -9.26 5.26
N LEU A 27 -15.54 -8.71 4.91
CA LEU A 27 -16.36 -9.19 3.80
C LEU A 27 -15.67 -8.95 2.45
N LEU A 28 -15.09 -7.77 2.27
CA LEU A 28 -14.34 -7.43 1.07
C LEU A 28 -13.09 -8.31 0.93
N ALA A 29 -12.31 -8.45 2.00
CA ALA A 29 -11.13 -9.31 2.00
C ALA A 29 -11.46 -10.75 1.63
N LYS A 30 -12.54 -11.31 2.22
CA LYS A 30 -13.02 -12.64 1.87
C LYS A 30 -13.39 -12.75 0.39
N ALA A 31 -14.13 -11.79 -0.13
CA ALA A 31 -14.54 -11.79 -1.54
C ALA A 31 -13.34 -11.73 -2.49
N LEU A 32 -12.35 -10.90 -2.20
CA LEU A 32 -11.11 -10.79 -2.98
C LEU A 32 -10.31 -12.11 -2.93
N CYS A 33 -10.14 -12.69 -1.75
CA CYS A 33 -9.42 -13.97 -1.60
C CYS A 33 -10.15 -15.10 -2.33
N ASP A 34 -11.46 -15.22 -2.15
CA ASP A 34 -12.28 -16.25 -2.82
C ASP A 34 -12.25 -16.09 -4.35
N GLY A 35 -12.16 -14.86 -4.85
CA GLY A 35 -12.01 -14.53 -6.26
C GLY A 35 -10.61 -14.73 -6.84
N GLY A 36 -9.64 -15.14 -6.03
CA GLY A 36 -8.25 -15.35 -6.47
C GLY A 36 -7.40 -14.09 -6.56
N LEU A 37 -7.88 -12.96 -6.04
CA LEU A 37 -7.17 -11.68 -6.00
C LEU A 37 -6.89 -11.26 -4.55
N ALA A 38 -6.02 -12.01 -3.87
CA ALA A 38 -5.70 -11.80 -2.47
C ALA A 38 -4.75 -10.60 -2.26
N CYS A 39 -5.14 -9.42 -2.75
CA CYS A 39 -4.44 -8.16 -2.50
C CYS A 39 -5.41 -6.97 -2.48
N ALA A 40 -5.04 -5.91 -1.78
CA ALA A 40 -5.75 -4.62 -1.81
C ALA A 40 -4.85 -3.49 -1.34
N GLU A 41 -5.07 -2.30 -1.90
CA GLU A 41 -4.56 -1.03 -1.42
C GLU A 41 -5.71 -0.28 -0.73
N VAL A 42 -5.70 -0.20 0.59
CA VAL A 42 -6.71 0.54 1.37
C VAL A 42 -6.25 1.99 1.51
N THR A 43 -7.04 2.92 0.99
CA THR A 43 -6.65 4.34 0.95
C THR A 43 -6.89 5.04 2.28
N PHE A 44 -5.93 5.86 2.71
CA PHE A 44 -6.01 6.72 3.90
C PHE A 44 -6.88 7.96 3.66
N ARG A 45 -8.02 7.78 2.97
CA ARG A 45 -9.00 8.84 2.70
C ARG A 45 -10.11 8.90 3.74
N THR A 46 -10.29 7.86 4.54
CA THR A 46 -11.33 7.75 5.56
C THR A 46 -10.74 7.42 6.91
N ALA A 47 -11.49 7.68 7.97
CA ALA A 47 -11.09 7.28 9.33
C ALA A 47 -11.08 5.75 9.53
N ALA A 48 -11.80 5.00 8.69
CA ALA A 48 -11.87 3.54 8.75
C ALA A 48 -10.64 2.83 8.17
N ALA A 49 -9.75 3.53 7.45
CA ALA A 49 -8.66 2.91 6.69
C ALA A 49 -7.71 2.09 7.57
N GLU A 50 -7.23 2.64 8.67
CA GLU A 50 -6.26 1.97 9.56
C GLU A 50 -6.84 0.69 10.15
N GLU A 51 -8.05 0.74 10.68
CA GLU A 51 -8.71 -0.44 11.25
C GLU A 51 -9.07 -1.47 10.17
N SER A 52 -9.47 -1.04 8.99
CA SER A 52 -9.70 -1.93 7.84
C SER A 52 -8.45 -2.71 7.45
N ILE A 53 -7.28 -2.05 7.40
CA ILE A 53 -5.99 -2.70 7.15
C ILE A 53 -5.72 -3.75 8.23
N ARG A 54 -5.92 -3.40 9.50
CA ARG A 54 -5.73 -4.32 10.63
C ARG A 54 -6.59 -5.58 10.50
N ILE A 55 -7.89 -5.39 10.27
CA ILE A 55 -8.85 -6.49 10.11
C ILE A 55 -8.44 -7.41 8.95
N MET A 56 -8.10 -6.83 7.79
CA MET A 56 -7.68 -7.61 6.63
C MET A 56 -6.40 -8.39 6.89
N SER A 57 -5.38 -7.74 7.47
CA SER A 57 -4.08 -8.36 7.74
C SER A 57 -4.15 -9.48 8.79
N GLU A 58 -4.94 -9.30 9.84
CA GLU A 58 -5.06 -10.28 10.92
C GLU A 58 -5.94 -11.48 10.54
N LYS A 59 -7.07 -11.23 9.86
CA LYS A 59 -8.04 -12.29 9.52
C LYS A 59 -7.70 -13.03 8.23
N PHE A 60 -6.94 -12.42 7.34
CA PHE A 60 -6.56 -12.98 6.03
C PHE A 60 -5.05 -12.90 5.84
N PRO A 61 -4.25 -13.72 6.55
CA PRO A 61 -2.79 -13.62 6.53
C PRO A 61 -2.17 -13.95 5.17
N GLU A 62 -2.90 -14.61 4.27
CA GLU A 62 -2.49 -14.85 2.89
C GLU A 62 -2.57 -13.61 2.00
N MET A 63 -3.36 -12.61 2.41
CA MET A 63 -3.61 -11.40 1.63
C MET A 63 -2.45 -10.42 1.70
N VAL A 64 -2.11 -9.82 0.58
CA VAL A 64 -1.16 -8.69 0.51
C VAL A 64 -1.95 -7.39 0.65
N VAL A 65 -1.88 -6.78 1.83
CA VAL A 65 -2.59 -5.53 2.14
C VAL A 65 -1.60 -4.38 2.18
N GLY A 66 -1.92 -3.31 1.47
CA GLY A 66 -1.16 -2.06 1.48
C GLY A 66 -2.00 -0.86 1.87
N ALA A 67 -1.34 0.25 2.11
CA ALA A 67 -1.98 1.54 2.38
C ALA A 67 -1.73 2.50 1.21
N GLY A 68 -2.82 3.08 0.68
CA GLY A 68 -2.77 4.09 -0.36
C GLY A 68 -3.08 5.49 0.13
N THR A 69 -2.81 6.46 -0.72
CA THR A 69 -3.02 7.89 -0.40
C THR A 69 -2.26 8.32 0.86
N VAL A 70 -1.07 7.74 1.06
CA VAL A 70 -0.20 8.05 2.19
C VAL A 70 0.62 9.29 1.85
N LEU A 71 0.51 10.34 2.66
CA LEU A 71 1.08 11.67 2.40
C LEU A 71 2.16 12.06 3.40
N THR A 72 2.23 11.40 4.55
CA THR A 72 3.14 11.75 5.64
C THR A 72 3.81 10.53 6.24
N VAL A 73 4.96 10.74 6.87
CA VAL A 73 5.68 9.70 7.63
C VAL A 73 4.82 9.11 8.75
N GLU A 74 4.05 9.96 9.44
CA GLU A 74 3.13 9.49 10.49
C GLU A 74 2.09 8.50 9.93
N GLN A 75 1.56 8.77 8.74
CA GLN A 75 0.63 7.84 8.08
C GLN A 75 1.33 6.54 7.68
N VAL A 76 2.60 6.58 7.24
CA VAL A 76 3.39 5.35 7.00
C VAL A 76 3.47 4.51 8.26
N ASP A 77 3.86 5.11 9.40
CA ASP A 77 3.99 4.39 10.68
C ASP A 77 2.67 3.76 11.11
N ARG A 78 1.58 4.50 11.00
CA ARG A 78 0.23 4.00 11.33
C ARG A 78 -0.18 2.85 10.42
N ALA A 79 0.06 2.97 9.13
CA ALA A 79 -0.25 1.93 8.15
C ALA A 79 0.54 0.64 8.42
N VAL A 80 1.84 0.74 8.62
CA VAL A 80 2.71 -0.41 8.92
C VAL A 80 2.33 -1.07 10.24
N LYS A 81 2.05 -0.27 11.28
CA LYS A 81 1.58 -0.77 12.58
C LYS A 81 0.24 -1.50 12.47
N ALA A 82 -0.62 -1.09 11.56
CA ALA A 82 -1.89 -1.78 11.28
C ALA A 82 -1.70 -3.06 10.45
N GLY A 83 -0.54 -3.30 9.86
CA GLY A 83 -0.22 -4.49 9.09
C GLY A 83 -0.07 -4.28 7.59
N ALA A 84 0.00 -3.02 7.13
CA ALA A 84 0.29 -2.73 5.72
C ALA A 84 1.69 -3.26 5.33
N GLN A 85 1.76 -3.96 4.21
CA GLN A 85 2.98 -4.57 3.69
C GLN A 85 3.63 -3.73 2.58
N PHE A 86 2.93 -2.75 2.06
CA PHE A 86 3.42 -1.78 1.09
C PHE A 86 2.68 -0.46 1.22
N ILE A 87 3.30 0.59 0.70
CA ILE A 87 2.77 1.96 0.72
C ILE A 87 2.60 2.45 -0.72
N VAL A 88 1.52 3.16 -0.96
CA VAL A 88 1.30 3.91 -2.20
C VAL A 88 1.06 5.37 -1.85
N SER A 89 1.77 6.27 -2.50
CA SER A 89 1.55 7.71 -2.38
C SER A 89 1.05 8.28 -3.71
N PRO A 90 0.15 9.27 -3.68
CA PRO A 90 -0.42 9.82 -4.92
C PRO A 90 0.58 10.60 -5.76
N GLY A 91 1.68 11.03 -5.16
CA GLY A 91 2.76 11.74 -5.83
C GLY A 91 4.11 11.42 -5.20
N PHE A 92 5.18 11.90 -5.86
CA PHE A 92 6.54 11.71 -5.39
C PHE A 92 6.88 12.72 -4.28
N ASN A 93 6.74 12.30 -3.03
CA ASN A 93 7.22 13.07 -1.87
C ASN A 93 8.58 12.48 -1.41
N PRO A 94 9.70 13.17 -1.64
CA PRO A 94 11.02 12.62 -1.32
C PRO A 94 11.22 12.31 0.17
N VAL A 95 10.53 13.01 1.07
CA VAL A 95 10.61 12.74 2.52
C VAL A 95 9.96 11.40 2.85
N VAL A 96 8.76 11.15 2.34
CA VAL A 96 8.03 9.89 2.55
C VAL A 96 8.76 8.73 1.87
N VAL A 97 9.19 8.93 0.61
CA VAL A 97 9.92 7.92 -0.15
C VAL A 97 11.22 7.53 0.56
N LYS A 98 12.02 8.53 0.98
CA LYS A 98 13.27 8.27 1.70
C LYS A 98 13.01 7.53 3.01
N TYR A 99 12.00 7.93 3.77
CA TYR A 99 11.62 7.26 5.01
C TYR A 99 11.30 5.78 4.79
N CYS A 100 10.49 5.47 3.78
CA CYS A 100 10.17 4.09 3.45
C CYS A 100 11.40 3.27 3.04
N ILE A 101 12.30 3.85 2.23
CA ILE A 101 13.56 3.19 1.83
C ILE A 101 14.44 2.90 3.05
N ASP A 102 14.65 3.89 3.92
CA ASP A 102 15.49 3.77 5.11
C ASP A 102 14.97 2.70 6.11
N HIS A 103 13.66 2.43 6.07
CA HIS A 103 13.01 1.44 6.95
C HIS A 103 12.63 0.14 6.21
N GLU A 104 13.13 -0.06 4.98
CA GLU A 104 12.87 -1.25 4.16
C GLU A 104 11.38 -1.53 3.88
N ILE A 105 10.56 -0.46 3.89
CA ILE A 105 9.13 -0.50 3.59
C ILE A 105 8.94 -0.34 2.08
N PRO A 106 8.33 -1.31 1.38
CA PRO A 106 8.03 -1.17 -0.04
C PRO A 106 7.11 0.03 -0.30
N ILE A 107 7.51 0.91 -1.22
CA ILE A 107 6.70 2.06 -1.63
C ILE A 107 6.65 2.17 -3.15
N THR A 108 5.47 2.49 -3.69
CA THR A 108 5.24 2.83 -5.09
C THR A 108 4.65 4.24 -5.14
N PRO A 109 5.48 5.28 -5.31
CA PRO A 109 4.99 6.64 -5.42
C PRO A 109 4.44 6.93 -6.82
N GLY A 110 3.40 7.76 -6.89
CA GLY A 110 2.92 8.30 -8.16
C GLY A 110 3.95 9.24 -8.77
N VAL A 111 4.16 9.12 -10.08
CA VAL A 111 5.02 10.00 -10.88
C VAL A 111 4.32 10.36 -12.19
N VAL A 112 4.52 11.58 -12.69
CA VAL A 112 3.91 12.06 -13.93
C VAL A 112 4.96 12.62 -14.88
N THR A 113 6.01 13.23 -14.34
CA THR A 113 7.04 13.92 -15.11
C THR A 113 8.33 13.11 -15.19
N PRO A 114 9.14 13.27 -16.27
CA PRO A 114 10.47 12.67 -16.34
C PRO A 114 11.36 13.01 -15.14
N SER A 115 11.26 14.24 -14.61
CA SER A 115 12.06 14.66 -13.45
C SER A 115 11.72 13.88 -12.18
N GLU A 116 10.44 13.54 -11.97
CA GLU A 116 10.02 12.70 -10.85
C GLU A 116 10.49 11.25 -11.03
N MET A 117 10.44 10.74 -12.26
CA MET A 117 10.95 9.41 -12.60
C MET A 117 12.46 9.31 -12.37
N GLU A 118 13.23 10.33 -12.79
CA GLU A 118 14.67 10.39 -12.54
C GLU A 118 15.00 10.41 -11.06
N GLN A 119 14.23 11.15 -10.25
CA GLN A 119 14.40 11.16 -8.80
C GLN A 119 14.12 9.79 -8.18
N ALA A 120 13.05 9.13 -8.62
CA ALA A 120 12.70 7.79 -8.16
C ALA A 120 13.83 6.79 -8.47
N ILE A 121 14.36 6.81 -9.70
CA ILE A 121 15.50 5.97 -10.12
C ILE A 121 16.75 6.27 -9.28
N ALA A 122 17.07 7.56 -9.09
CA ALA A 122 18.23 7.98 -8.32
C ALA A 122 18.16 7.54 -6.84
N MET A 123 16.96 7.41 -6.28
CA MET A 123 16.72 6.89 -4.94
C MET A 123 16.66 5.36 -4.88
N GLY A 124 16.83 4.65 -6.01
CA GLY A 124 16.87 3.20 -6.08
C GLY A 124 15.52 2.50 -6.14
N LEU A 125 14.44 3.24 -6.46
CA LEU A 125 13.13 2.61 -6.69
C LEU A 125 13.12 1.84 -8.02
N GLU A 126 12.61 0.63 -7.98
CA GLU A 126 12.45 -0.24 -9.15
C GLU A 126 11.03 -0.21 -9.73
N VAL A 127 10.08 0.30 -8.94
CA VAL A 127 8.65 0.40 -9.29
C VAL A 127 8.10 1.75 -8.84
N VAL A 128 7.29 2.38 -9.67
CA VAL A 128 6.55 3.60 -9.39
C VAL A 128 5.10 3.45 -9.84
#